data_56897634e3b66745b6d4095d2634ad83
#
_entry.id   56897634e3b66745b6d4095d2634ad83
#
_cell.length_a   1.000
_cell.length_b   1.000
_cell.length_c   1.000
_cell.angle_alpha   90.00
_cell.angle_beta   90.00
_cell.angle_gamma   90.00
#
_symmetry.space_group_name_H-M   'P 1'
#
loop_
_entity.id
_entity.type
_entity.pdbx_description
1 polymer ?
#
loop_
_entity_poly.entity_id
_entity_poly.type
_entity_poly.pdbx_seq_one_letter_code
_entity_poly.pdbx_strand_id
1 'polypeptide(L)'
;MTKLRSFFRQYAFEWLLLIFSVGIPFALDMGPAFYGILATFFIFFTLRRLSYWAFFAVFLFVLITCVLFLPQIIWFGHPPATMIGAFFETDWQESKEFVQSLPLYSYAFSLLTLLFGGYILYLGKKKSYARGRKQSIVTLVIGILAIGLTLYRPLAKMKEYHAFKWSVSRTAIVAFYASIYDNIQEYQAMKKELSKGIEGTPTWQISKVSPPYQNYVLVIGESVRKDYMHLYGFPQENTPFLDKVHGTIIDGYTATAPNTTASLLRSFVQMKGEKDFVYINNIITLAKAAGFETFWFSNQGISGNWDTPIAKLAFLCDHKEFTKKGDYASMNYHDSILLPLLQRALQQKSLSPRLFILHTMGSHVNFEARLEHPIHFDYYNRKLSAYIQTIEQTDTLLKGIYEALQRQGAPFSMLYFSDHGLMTQDRASIFASLTHGDTSPNKACYRVPFVLLSSDDAAHKVLRVNKSAFHFLDGFAQWLGIQEASLRPNYDFRSTESDTLKVFNQYEDVPFDGLKEDEIVTSDE
;
A
#
# COMPACT_ATOMS: atom_id res chain seq x y z
N MET A 1 -21.83 8.36 51.02
CA MET A 1 -20.53 8.33 50.28
C MET A 1 -19.62 7.17 50.67
N THR A 2 -19.47 6.79 51.92
CA THR A 2 -18.58 5.68 52.41
C THR A 2 -18.94 4.30 51.85
N LYS A 3 -20.21 3.89 51.77
CA LYS A 3 -20.67 2.61 51.24
C LYS A 3 -20.36 2.45 49.72
N LEU A 4 -20.52 3.54 48.93
CA LEU A 4 -20.26 3.55 47.50
C LEU A 4 -18.73 3.40 47.21
N ARG A 5 -17.89 4.13 47.95
CA ARG A 5 -16.41 3.99 47.87
C ARG A 5 -15.93 2.59 48.24
N SER A 6 -16.55 1.98 49.29
CA SER A 6 -16.23 0.59 49.71
C SER A 6 -16.59 -0.41 48.61
N PHE A 7 -17.77 -0.25 47.97
CA PHE A 7 -18.20 -1.09 46.86
C PHE A 7 -17.24 -1.02 45.65
N PHE A 8 -16.92 0.19 45.18
CA PHE A 8 -15.96 0.34 44.05
C PHE A 8 -14.58 -0.23 44.40
N ARG A 9 -14.11 -0.08 45.62
CA ARG A 9 -12.81 -0.64 46.05
C ARG A 9 -12.84 -2.18 46.10
N GLN A 10 -13.95 -2.77 46.50
CA GLN A 10 -14.15 -4.22 46.54
C GLN A 10 -14.16 -4.87 45.16
N TYR A 11 -14.76 -4.20 44.15
CA TYR A 11 -14.90 -4.69 42.79
C TYR A 11 -14.00 -3.97 41.77
N ALA A 12 -12.94 -3.32 42.26
CA ALA A 12 -12.03 -2.54 41.41
C ALA A 12 -11.42 -3.38 40.27
N PHE A 13 -11.02 -4.62 40.56
CA PHE A 13 -10.49 -5.54 39.55
C PHE A 13 -11.51 -5.80 38.43
N GLU A 14 -12.75 -6.12 38.78
CA GLU A 14 -13.80 -6.45 37.83
C GLU A 14 -14.18 -5.23 36.97
N TRP A 15 -14.25 -4.04 37.55
CA TRP A 15 -14.50 -2.81 36.82
C TRP A 15 -13.39 -2.47 35.84
N LEU A 16 -12.13 -2.56 36.25
CA LEU A 16 -11.01 -2.30 35.36
C LEU A 16 -10.88 -3.35 34.26
N LEU A 17 -11.21 -4.62 34.56
CA LEU A 17 -11.26 -5.70 33.59
C LEU A 17 -12.36 -5.44 32.54
N LEU A 18 -13.52 -4.94 32.95
CA LEU A 18 -14.59 -4.55 32.02
C LEU A 18 -14.17 -3.38 31.13
N ILE A 19 -13.55 -2.34 31.70
CA ILE A 19 -13.03 -1.19 30.94
C ILE A 19 -11.98 -1.66 29.91
N PHE A 20 -11.07 -2.53 30.29
CA PHE A 20 -10.10 -3.11 29.39
C PHE A 20 -10.79 -3.89 28.26
N SER A 21 -11.81 -4.72 28.59
CA SER A 21 -12.57 -5.48 27.60
C SER A 21 -13.33 -4.60 26.62
N VAL A 22 -13.78 -3.40 27.05
CA VAL A 22 -14.35 -2.37 26.17
C VAL A 22 -13.28 -1.76 25.25
N GLY A 23 -12.04 -1.59 25.73
CA GLY A 23 -10.94 -1.00 24.98
C GLY A 23 -10.39 -1.90 23.87
N ILE A 24 -10.48 -3.24 24.00
CA ILE A 24 -9.89 -4.19 23.04
C ILE A 24 -10.41 -3.99 21.60
N PRO A 25 -11.73 -3.89 21.33
CA PRO A 25 -12.22 -3.66 19.97
C PRO A 25 -11.65 -2.39 19.32
N PHE A 26 -11.49 -1.32 20.08
CA PHE A 26 -10.90 -0.07 19.60
C PHE A 26 -9.38 -0.20 19.36
N ALA A 27 -8.68 -0.90 20.26
CA ALA A 27 -7.24 -1.13 20.12
C ALA A 27 -6.89 -2.04 18.93
N LEU A 28 -7.84 -2.84 18.42
CA LEU A 28 -7.64 -3.77 17.31
C LEU A 28 -8.46 -3.40 16.05
N ASP A 29 -9.14 -2.27 16.05
CA ASP A 29 -10.04 -1.79 14.99
C ASP A 29 -11.10 -2.84 14.57
N MET A 30 -11.67 -3.51 15.59
CA MET A 30 -12.64 -4.59 15.40
C MET A 30 -14.05 -4.15 15.80
N GLY A 31 -14.62 -3.18 15.24
CA GLY A 31 -15.97 -2.65 15.48
C GLY A 31 -16.64 -3.14 16.77
N PRO A 32 -16.87 -2.29 17.79
CA PRO A 32 -17.35 -2.70 19.10
C PRO A 32 -18.74 -3.32 19.01
N ALA A 33 -18.93 -4.45 19.67
CA ALA A 33 -20.22 -5.10 19.83
C ALA A 33 -20.44 -5.50 21.29
N PHE A 34 -21.57 -5.11 21.85
CA PHE A 34 -21.88 -5.33 23.27
C PHE A 34 -21.68 -6.78 23.73
N TYR A 35 -22.20 -7.76 22.97
CA TYR A 35 -22.06 -9.16 23.35
C TYR A 35 -20.63 -9.71 23.17
N GLY A 36 -19.82 -9.15 22.24
CA GLY A 36 -18.41 -9.51 22.10
C GLY A 36 -17.56 -8.98 23.27
N ILE A 37 -17.86 -7.76 23.73
CA ILE A 37 -17.25 -7.17 24.94
C ILE A 37 -17.60 -8.03 26.16
N LEU A 38 -18.88 -8.41 26.32
CA LEU A 38 -19.30 -9.28 27.41
C LEU A 38 -18.64 -10.66 27.34
N ALA A 39 -18.52 -11.26 26.15
CA ALA A 39 -17.82 -12.50 25.95
C ALA A 39 -16.38 -12.41 26.45
N THR A 40 -15.64 -11.40 26.04
CA THR A 40 -14.25 -11.14 26.45
C THR A 40 -14.13 -10.96 27.95
N PHE A 41 -14.98 -10.11 28.55
CA PHE A 41 -15.01 -9.89 29.99
C PHE A 41 -15.26 -11.19 30.76
N PHE A 42 -16.28 -11.97 30.37
CA PHE A 42 -16.65 -13.20 31.06
C PHE A 42 -15.60 -14.31 30.84
N ILE A 43 -14.91 -14.35 29.73
CA ILE A 43 -13.76 -15.27 29.52
C ILE A 43 -12.67 -14.94 30.55
N PHE A 44 -12.23 -13.69 30.64
CA PHE A 44 -11.22 -13.27 31.61
C PHE A 44 -11.66 -13.50 33.07
N PHE A 45 -12.90 -13.15 33.38
CA PHE A 45 -13.47 -13.37 34.71
C PHE A 45 -13.51 -14.85 35.09
N THR A 46 -13.96 -15.72 34.17
CA THR A 46 -14.00 -17.16 34.36
C THR A 46 -12.59 -17.72 34.58
N LEU A 47 -11.65 -17.38 33.69
CA LEU A 47 -10.27 -17.84 33.81
C LEU A 47 -9.67 -17.41 35.13
N ARG A 48 -9.88 -16.14 35.56
CA ARG A 48 -9.33 -15.66 36.85
C ARG A 48 -9.91 -16.38 38.05
N ARG A 49 -11.19 -16.74 38.01
CA ARG A 49 -11.84 -17.51 39.06
C ARG A 49 -11.36 -18.96 39.12
N LEU A 50 -11.07 -19.57 37.99
CA LEU A 50 -10.58 -20.94 37.88
C LEU A 50 -9.07 -21.02 38.24
N SER A 51 -8.26 -20.19 37.60
CA SER A 51 -6.81 -20.16 37.77
C SER A 51 -6.25 -18.78 37.45
N TYR A 52 -5.45 -18.23 38.36
CA TYR A 52 -4.71 -17.00 38.08
C TYR A 52 -3.74 -17.17 36.91
N TRP A 53 -3.06 -18.29 36.81
CA TRP A 53 -2.06 -18.51 35.76
C TRP A 53 -2.70 -18.67 34.38
N ALA A 54 -3.88 -19.31 34.27
CA ALA A 54 -4.63 -19.35 33.01
C ALA A 54 -5.12 -17.97 32.61
N PHE A 55 -5.65 -17.18 33.55
CA PHE A 55 -5.98 -15.77 33.32
C PHE A 55 -4.76 -14.96 32.89
N PHE A 56 -3.65 -15.10 33.62
CA PHE A 56 -2.41 -14.37 33.33
C PHE A 56 -1.94 -14.64 31.90
N ALA A 57 -1.86 -15.89 31.48
CA ALA A 57 -1.40 -16.27 30.15
C ALA A 57 -2.29 -15.69 29.04
N VAL A 58 -3.61 -15.86 29.15
CA VAL A 58 -4.55 -15.38 28.12
C VAL A 58 -4.65 -13.85 28.11
N PHE A 59 -4.72 -13.23 29.29
CA PHE A 59 -4.77 -11.78 29.42
C PHE A 59 -3.49 -11.11 28.90
N LEU A 60 -2.32 -11.67 29.28
CA LEU A 60 -1.02 -11.17 28.80
C LEU A 60 -0.90 -11.29 27.27
N PHE A 61 -1.35 -12.39 26.69
CA PHE A 61 -1.39 -12.54 25.24
C PHE A 61 -2.23 -11.43 24.57
N VAL A 62 -3.44 -11.19 25.07
CA VAL A 62 -4.31 -10.12 24.55
C VAL A 62 -3.70 -8.74 24.78
N LEU A 63 -3.11 -8.49 25.97
CA LEU A 63 -2.44 -7.23 26.28
C LEU A 63 -1.27 -6.96 25.33
N ILE A 64 -0.40 -7.95 25.13
CA ILE A 64 0.73 -7.84 24.20
C ILE A 64 0.24 -7.56 22.78
N THR A 65 -0.80 -8.27 22.32
CA THR A 65 -1.41 -8.02 21.01
C THR A 65 -1.87 -6.56 20.89
N CYS A 66 -2.65 -6.06 21.85
CA CYS A 66 -3.09 -4.67 21.83
C CYS A 66 -1.91 -3.68 21.82
N VAL A 67 -0.90 -3.89 22.66
CA VAL A 67 0.27 -3.00 22.76
C VAL A 67 1.08 -2.96 21.46
N LEU A 68 1.29 -4.10 20.81
CA LEU A 68 2.11 -4.20 19.60
C LEU A 68 1.39 -3.63 18.37
N PHE A 69 0.09 -3.88 18.24
CA PHE A 69 -0.66 -3.44 17.05
C PHE A 69 -1.26 -2.04 17.18
N LEU A 70 -1.46 -1.52 18.39
CA LEU A 70 -2.09 -0.22 18.62
C LEU A 70 -1.42 0.95 17.87
N PRO A 71 -0.07 1.09 17.80
CA PRO A 71 0.55 2.18 17.06
C PRO A 71 0.18 2.19 15.58
N GLN A 72 0.21 1.03 14.95
CA GLN A 72 -0.14 0.87 13.55
C GLN A 72 -1.65 1.05 13.34
N ILE A 73 -2.49 0.52 14.24
CA ILE A 73 -3.95 0.62 14.12
C ILE A 73 -4.44 2.05 14.28
N ILE A 74 -3.87 2.82 15.20
CA ILE A 74 -4.20 4.25 15.35
C ILE A 74 -3.93 5.01 14.04
N TRP A 75 -2.89 4.61 13.32
CA TRP A 75 -2.42 5.31 12.12
C TRP A 75 -3.07 4.81 10.84
N PHE A 76 -3.17 3.50 10.65
CA PHE A 76 -3.60 2.85 9.41
C PHE A 76 -4.92 2.05 9.53
N GLY A 77 -5.43 1.83 10.74
CA GLY A 77 -6.57 0.95 10.97
C GLY A 77 -6.20 -0.54 10.90
N HIS A 78 -7.22 -1.38 10.69
CA HIS A 78 -7.04 -2.84 10.57
C HIS A 78 -6.31 -3.20 9.28
N PRO A 79 -5.21 -4.00 9.33
CA PRO A 79 -4.38 -4.28 8.15
C PRO A 79 -5.13 -5.14 7.10
N PRO A 80 -5.37 -4.62 5.87
CA PRO A 80 -5.92 -5.39 4.76
C PRO A 80 -4.89 -6.37 4.19
N ALA A 81 -5.33 -7.25 3.25
CA ALA A 81 -4.47 -8.24 2.61
C ALA A 81 -3.24 -7.61 1.92
N THR A 82 -3.41 -6.44 1.33
CA THR A 82 -2.33 -5.69 0.66
C THR A 82 -1.27 -5.19 1.64
N MET A 83 -1.67 -4.72 2.82
CA MET A 83 -0.73 -4.31 3.87
C MET A 83 -0.01 -5.51 4.49
N ILE A 84 -0.71 -6.63 4.64
CA ILE A 84 -0.10 -7.91 5.02
C ILE A 84 0.94 -8.34 3.98
N GLY A 85 0.61 -8.17 2.69
CA GLY A 85 1.55 -8.38 1.58
C GLY A 85 2.80 -7.53 1.72
N ALA A 86 2.64 -6.22 1.91
CA ALA A 86 3.75 -5.30 2.14
C ALA A 86 4.64 -5.76 3.32
N PHE A 87 4.04 -6.27 4.40
CA PHE A 87 4.79 -6.81 5.55
C PHE A 87 5.67 -8.01 5.18
N PHE A 88 5.21 -8.86 4.24
CA PHE A 88 6.02 -9.98 3.74
C PHE A 88 7.06 -9.57 2.70
N GLU A 89 6.89 -8.42 2.07
CA GLU A 89 7.75 -7.89 1.01
C GLU A 89 8.80 -6.90 1.55
N THR A 90 8.60 -6.38 2.76
CA THR A 90 9.41 -5.36 3.42
C THR A 90 10.74 -5.94 3.95
N ASP A 91 11.84 -5.25 3.71
CA ASP A 91 13.14 -5.56 4.30
C ASP A 91 13.29 -4.97 5.73
N TRP A 92 14.43 -5.26 6.39
CA TRP A 92 14.70 -4.77 7.74
C TRP A 92 14.77 -3.24 7.80
N GLN A 93 15.34 -2.60 6.79
CA GLN A 93 15.48 -1.15 6.75
C GLN A 93 14.11 -0.48 6.59
N GLU A 94 13.29 -0.96 5.69
CA GLU A 94 11.91 -0.48 5.51
C GLU A 94 11.04 -0.73 6.75
N SER A 95 11.19 -1.90 7.40
CA SER A 95 10.52 -2.22 8.68
C SER A 95 10.89 -1.21 9.77
N LYS A 96 12.18 -0.85 9.88
CA LYS A 96 12.67 0.15 10.82
C LYS A 96 12.13 1.55 10.49
N GLU A 97 12.13 1.92 9.22
CA GLU A 97 11.58 3.18 8.73
C GLU A 97 10.08 3.29 9.00
N PHE A 98 9.33 2.18 8.77
CA PHE A 98 7.91 2.11 9.12
C PHE A 98 7.67 2.38 10.61
N VAL A 99 8.38 1.68 11.50
CA VAL A 99 8.27 1.89 12.94
C VAL A 99 8.61 3.34 13.32
N GLN A 100 9.66 3.94 12.71
CA GLN A 100 10.05 5.32 12.98
C GLN A 100 9.07 6.36 12.42
N SER A 101 8.30 6.04 11.39
CA SER A 101 7.31 6.93 10.80
C SER A 101 6.05 7.10 11.64
N LEU A 102 5.76 6.12 12.51
CA LEU A 102 4.57 6.17 13.37
C LEU A 102 4.68 7.30 14.41
N PRO A 103 3.58 8.03 14.68
CA PRO A 103 3.60 9.17 15.59
C PRO A 103 3.93 8.76 17.03
N LEU A 104 4.69 9.61 17.73
CA LEU A 104 5.11 9.35 19.12
C LEU A 104 3.91 9.13 20.06
N TYR A 105 2.78 9.81 19.84
CA TYR A 105 1.58 9.64 20.65
C TYR A 105 0.99 8.23 20.56
N SER A 106 1.12 7.54 19.42
CA SER A 106 0.65 6.16 19.27
C SER A 106 1.41 5.19 20.18
N TYR A 107 2.71 5.41 20.35
CA TYR A 107 3.53 4.68 21.30
C TYR A 107 3.20 5.03 22.76
N ALA A 108 2.85 6.30 23.03
CA ALA A 108 2.38 6.71 24.35
C ALA A 108 1.08 5.99 24.74
N PHE A 109 0.12 5.84 23.80
CA PHE A 109 -1.09 5.05 24.04
C PHE A 109 -0.78 3.56 24.29
N SER A 110 0.17 2.99 23.56
CA SER A 110 0.63 1.60 23.81
C SER A 110 1.22 1.45 25.19
N LEU A 111 2.07 2.39 25.63
CA LEU A 111 2.63 2.39 26.98
C LEU A 111 1.55 2.51 28.06
N LEU A 112 0.59 3.41 27.88
CA LEU A 112 -0.55 3.56 28.79
C LEU A 112 -1.37 2.26 28.88
N THR A 113 -1.61 1.61 27.74
CA THR A 113 -2.30 0.31 27.66
C THR A 113 -1.52 -0.77 28.41
N LEU A 114 -0.20 -0.81 28.24
CA LEU A 114 0.69 -1.74 28.95
C LEU A 114 0.64 -1.53 30.48
N LEU A 115 0.76 -0.28 30.92
CA LEU A 115 0.69 0.06 32.36
C LEU A 115 -0.68 -0.27 32.95
N PHE A 116 -1.75 0.05 32.23
CA PHE A 116 -3.13 -0.25 32.66
C PHE A 116 -3.37 -1.76 32.75
N GLY A 117 -2.97 -2.53 31.73
CA GLY A 117 -3.06 -4.00 31.76
C GLY A 117 -2.19 -4.64 32.84
N GLY A 118 -0.96 -4.12 33.03
CA GLY A 118 -0.08 -4.55 34.11
C GLY A 118 -0.68 -4.33 35.50
N TYR A 119 -1.38 -3.20 35.68
CA TYR A 119 -2.12 -2.92 36.92
C TYR A 119 -3.29 -3.90 37.15
N ILE A 120 -4.02 -4.27 36.09
CA ILE A 120 -5.07 -5.30 36.16
C ILE A 120 -4.47 -6.66 36.55
N LEU A 121 -3.34 -7.06 35.97
CA LEU A 121 -2.64 -8.31 36.36
C LEU A 121 -2.23 -8.31 37.85
N TYR A 122 -1.71 -7.17 38.33
CA TYR A 122 -1.36 -7.01 39.75
C TYR A 122 -2.56 -7.16 40.66
N LEU A 123 -3.68 -6.47 40.35
CA LEU A 123 -4.93 -6.60 41.11
C LEU A 123 -5.50 -8.01 41.03
N GLY A 124 -5.44 -8.60 39.83
CA GLY A 124 -5.84 -9.98 39.58
C GLY A 124 -5.09 -10.98 40.48
N LYS A 125 -3.78 -10.79 40.63
CA LYS A 125 -2.97 -11.64 41.56
C LYS A 125 -3.43 -11.53 43.01
N LYS A 126 -3.77 -10.33 43.45
CA LYS A 126 -4.21 -10.07 44.84
C LYS A 126 -5.66 -10.46 45.12
N LYS A 127 -6.50 -10.57 44.07
CA LYS A 127 -7.92 -10.89 44.21
C LYS A 127 -8.13 -12.31 44.68
N SER A 128 -8.89 -12.49 45.74
CA SER A 128 -9.30 -13.80 46.24
C SER A 128 -10.80 -14.01 45.95
N TYR A 129 -11.14 -15.19 45.52
CA TYR A 129 -12.53 -15.59 45.32
C TYR A 129 -12.87 -16.77 46.25
N ALA A 130 -14.06 -16.71 46.85
CA ALA A 130 -14.56 -17.83 47.61
C ALA A 130 -14.71 -19.08 46.72
N ARG A 131 -14.22 -20.21 47.20
CA ARG A 131 -14.31 -21.51 46.51
C ARG A 131 -15.40 -22.35 47.17
N GLY A 132 -16.43 -22.68 46.38
CA GLY A 132 -17.51 -23.57 46.79
C GLY A 132 -18.13 -24.21 45.55
N ARG A 133 -18.76 -25.38 45.70
CA ARG A 133 -19.34 -26.14 44.59
C ARG A 133 -20.32 -25.29 43.75
N LYS A 134 -21.20 -24.52 44.39
CA LYS A 134 -22.15 -23.61 43.71
C LYS A 134 -21.42 -22.53 42.91
N GLN A 135 -20.40 -21.86 43.47
CA GLN A 135 -19.63 -20.82 42.80
C GLN A 135 -18.82 -21.37 41.63
N SER A 136 -18.29 -22.59 41.72
CA SER A 136 -17.59 -23.25 40.62
C SER A 136 -18.53 -23.57 39.46
N ILE A 137 -19.73 -24.07 39.75
CA ILE A 137 -20.75 -24.35 38.72
C ILE A 137 -21.20 -23.05 38.03
N VAL A 138 -21.49 -21.99 38.78
CA VAL A 138 -21.87 -20.68 38.21
C VAL A 138 -20.75 -20.14 37.33
N THR A 139 -19.50 -20.24 37.78
CA THR A 139 -18.33 -19.80 36.99
C THR A 139 -18.22 -20.56 35.68
N LEU A 140 -18.42 -21.88 35.70
CA LEU A 140 -18.39 -22.71 34.51
C LEU A 140 -19.50 -22.35 33.52
N VAL A 141 -20.72 -22.14 34.03
CA VAL A 141 -21.88 -21.71 33.21
C VAL A 141 -21.60 -20.36 32.53
N ILE A 142 -21.05 -19.39 33.26
CA ILE A 142 -20.65 -18.09 32.71
C ILE A 142 -19.60 -18.28 31.60
N GLY A 143 -18.63 -19.15 31.79
CA GLY A 143 -17.61 -19.48 30.77
C GLY A 143 -18.21 -20.10 29.52
N ILE A 144 -19.13 -21.05 29.66
CA ILE A 144 -19.85 -21.68 28.55
C ILE A 144 -20.67 -20.64 27.78
N LEU A 145 -21.39 -19.75 28.48
CA LEU A 145 -22.12 -18.66 27.84
C LEU A 145 -21.21 -17.71 27.09
N ALA A 146 -20.05 -17.38 27.64
CA ALA A 146 -19.06 -16.52 26.97
C ALA A 146 -18.54 -17.15 25.67
N ILE A 147 -18.27 -18.45 25.69
CA ILE A 147 -17.91 -19.21 24.47
C ILE A 147 -19.08 -19.20 23.49
N GLY A 148 -20.31 -19.41 23.96
CA GLY A 148 -21.52 -19.33 23.12
C GLY A 148 -21.68 -17.95 22.44
N LEU A 149 -21.43 -16.85 23.16
CA LEU A 149 -21.45 -15.50 22.59
C LEU A 149 -20.35 -15.31 21.54
N THR A 150 -19.16 -15.89 21.73
CA THR A 150 -18.06 -15.85 20.75
C THR A 150 -18.42 -16.60 19.46
N LEU A 151 -19.09 -17.75 19.58
CA LEU A 151 -19.50 -18.62 18.48
C LEU A 151 -20.78 -18.15 17.77
N TYR A 152 -21.59 -17.33 18.43
CA TYR A 152 -22.94 -16.97 17.95
C TYR A 152 -22.94 -16.47 16.50
N ARG A 153 -22.15 -15.45 16.20
CA ARG A 153 -22.14 -14.85 14.86
C ARG A 153 -21.50 -15.74 13.80
N PRO A 154 -20.36 -16.41 14.02
CA PRO A 154 -19.84 -17.42 13.11
C PRO A 154 -20.87 -18.49 12.72
N LEU A 155 -21.63 -19.01 13.67
CA LEU A 155 -22.67 -19.99 13.42
C LEU A 155 -23.90 -19.40 12.72
N ALA A 156 -24.36 -18.23 13.14
CA ALA A 156 -25.51 -17.54 12.54
C ALA A 156 -25.28 -17.17 11.07
N LYS A 157 -24.04 -16.81 10.71
CA LYS A 157 -23.64 -16.38 9.37
C LYS A 157 -23.12 -17.52 8.48
N MET A 158 -23.05 -18.73 8.98
CA MET A 158 -22.50 -19.89 8.25
C MET A 158 -23.26 -20.18 6.94
N LYS A 159 -24.58 -19.96 6.90
CA LYS A 159 -25.38 -20.11 5.66
C LYS A 159 -25.08 -19.03 4.63
N GLU A 160 -24.87 -17.78 5.07
CA GLU A 160 -24.58 -16.64 4.20
C GLU A 160 -23.21 -16.76 3.54
N TYR A 161 -22.21 -17.20 4.30
CA TYR A 161 -20.83 -17.34 3.79
C TYR A 161 -20.53 -18.74 3.25
N HIS A 162 -21.48 -19.65 3.24
CA HIS A 162 -21.30 -21.07 2.89
C HIS A 162 -20.13 -21.76 3.61
N ALA A 163 -19.64 -21.18 4.71
CA ALA A 163 -18.53 -21.66 5.51
C ALA A 163 -18.58 -21.09 6.93
N PHE A 164 -17.96 -21.80 7.88
CA PHE A 164 -17.71 -21.26 9.21
C PHE A 164 -16.50 -20.31 9.18
N LYS A 165 -16.70 -19.04 9.52
CA LYS A 165 -15.64 -18.01 9.53
C LYS A 165 -15.49 -17.40 10.91
N TRP A 166 -14.30 -17.52 11.51
CA TRP A 166 -13.96 -16.86 12.78
C TRP A 166 -13.85 -15.35 12.67
N SER A 167 -13.47 -14.82 11.51
CA SER A 167 -13.32 -13.38 11.24
C SER A 167 -14.61 -12.59 11.43
N VAL A 168 -15.78 -13.24 11.32
CA VAL A 168 -17.07 -12.60 11.60
C VAL A 168 -17.47 -12.60 13.08
N SER A 169 -16.69 -13.22 13.98
CA SER A 169 -16.92 -13.16 15.43
C SER A 169 -16.94 -11.70 15.91
N ARG A 170 -17.66 -11.46 17.01
CA ARG A 170 -17.64 -10.13 17.67
C ARG A 170 -16.76 -10.10 18.92
N THR A 171 -16.12 -11.23 19.25
CA THR A 171 -15.03 -11.25 20.22
C THR A 171 -13.77 -10.74 19.53
N ALA A 172 -13.40 -9.48 19.78
CA ALA A 172 -12.44 -8.73 18.99
C ALA A 172 -11.11 -9.45 18.75
N ILE A 173 -10.52 -10.07 19.77
CA ILE A 173 -9.24 -10.79 19.62
C ILE A 173 -9.36 -11.99 18.68
N VAL A 174 -10.48 -12.69 18.69
CA VAL A 174 -10.74 -13.83 17.80
C VAL A 174 -10.92 -13.36 16.38
N ALA A 175 -11.74 -12.33 16.17
CA ALA A 175 -11.98 -11.74 14.86
C ALA A 175 -10.69 -11.19 14.26
N PHE A 176 -9.86 -10.51 15.07
CA PHE A 176 -8.60 -9.91 14.66
C PHE A 176 -7.65 -10.96 14.08
N TYR A 177 -7.32 -12.00 14.84
CA TYR A 177 -6.40 -13.04 14.33
C TYR A 177 -6.97 -13.84 13.17
N ALA A 178 -8.29 -14.08 13.17
CA ALA A 178 -8.94 -14.75 12.06
C ALA A 178 -8.92 -13.91 10.78
N SER A 179 -9.13 -12.60 10.86
CA SER A 179 -9.03 -11.70 9.69
C SER A 179 -7.59 -11.57 9.19
N ILE A 180 -6.60 -11.49 10.09
CA ILE A 180 -5.19 -11.54 9.69
C ILE A 180 -4.88 -12.85 8.94
N TYR A 181 -5.38 -13.99 9.44
CA TYR A 181 -5.20 -15.27 8.77
C TYR A 181 -5.89 -15.30 7.39
N ASP A 182 -7.14 -14.83 7.30
CA ASP A 182 -7.88 -14.75 6.02
C ASP A 182 -7.11 -13.86 5.02
N ASN A 183 -6.59 -12.72 5.45
CA ASN A 183 -5.80 -11.80 4.62
C ASN A 183 -4.45 -12.41 4.17
N ILE A 184 -3.77 -13.18 5.04
CA ILE A 184 -2.57 -13.95 4.65
C ILE A 184 -2.91 -14.97 3.56
N GLN A 185 -4.02 -15.70 3.71
CA GLN A 185 -4.45 -16.69 2.70
C GLN A 185 -4.79 -16.02 1.36
N GLU A 186 -5.45 -14.87 1.40
CA GLU A 186 -5.78 -14.09 0.20
C GLU A 186 -4.50 -13.62 -0.52
N TYR A 187 -3.54 -13.05 0.21
CA TYR A 187 -2.24 -12.66 -0.34
C TYR A 187 -1.47 -13.85 -0.95
N GLN A 188 -1.41 -14.99 -0.24
CA GLN A 188 -0.73 -16.19 -0.73
C GLN A 188 -1.43 -16.78 -1.97
N ALA A 189 -2.76 -16.74 -2.02
CA ALA A 189 -3.53 -17.17 -3.19
C ALA A 189 -3.21 -16.30 -4.40
N MET A 190 -3.24 -14.96 -4.24
CA MET A 190 -2.87 -14.01 -5.28
C MET A 190 -1.43 -14.26 -5.79
N LYS A 191 -0.47 -14.45 -4.90
CA LYS A 191 0.93 -14.75 -5.25
C LYS A 191 1.08 -16.07 -6.02
N LYS A 192 0.32 -17.09 -5.64
CA LYS A 192 0.32 -18.40 -6.30
C LYS A 192 -0.33 -18.33 -7.68
N GLU A 193 -1.45 -17.62 -7.80
CA GLU A 193 -2.12 -17.40 -9.09
C GLU A 193 -1.23 -16.65 -10.07
N LEU A 194 -0.60 -15.57 -9.61
CA LEU A 194 0.37 -14.84 -10.40
C LEU A 194 1.52 -15.74 -10.86
N SER A 195 2.13 -16.52 -9.95
CA SER A 195 3.24 -17.41 -10.27
C SER A 195 2.87 -18.44 -11.32
N LYS A 196 1.69 -19.06 -11.20
CA LYS A 196 1.17 -20.02 -12.19
C LYS A 196 0.79 -19.32 -13.49
N GLY A 197 0.19 -18.14 -13.37
CA GLY A 197 -0.32 -17.37 -14.50
C GLY A 197 0.79 -16.90 -15.44
N ILE A 198 1.98 -16.59 -14.92
CA ILE A 198 3.12 -16.14 -15.73
C ILE A 198 3.92 -17.30 -16.36
N GLU A 199 3.70 -18.55 -15.97
CA GLU A 199 4.37 -19.74 -16.57
C GLU A 199 3.71 -20.20 -17.87
N GLY A 200 2.57 -19.61 -18.25
CA GLY A 200 1.82 -19.95 -19.45
C GLY A 200 2.40 -19.38 -20.75
N THR A 201 1.74 -19.65 -21.85
CA THR A 201 2.02 -19.01 -23.15
C THR A 201 1.10 -17.80 -23.30
N PRO A 202 1.66 -16.62 -23.64
CA PRO A 202 0.84 -15.43 -23.91
C PRO A 202 -0.16 -15.68 -25.05
N THR A 203 -1.37 -15.16 -24.90
CA THR A 203 -2.46 -15.37 -25.87
C THR A 203 -2.68 -14.17 -26.78
N TRP A 204 -1.67 -13.31 -26.92
CA TRP A 204 -1.73 -12.12 -27.75
C TRP A 204 -2.00 -12.43 -29.23
N GLN A 205 -2.92 -11.70 -29.83
CA GLN A 205 -3.26 -11.77 -31.26
C GLN A 205 -2.88 -10.45 -31.93
N ILE A 206 -1.56 -10.29 -32.16
CA ILE A 206 -0.99 -9.08 -32.75
C ILE A 206 -1.22 -9.11 -34.26
N SER A 207 -1.91 -8.08 -34.78
CA SER A 207 -2.19 -7.93 -36.21
C SER A 207 -1.19 -7.03 -36.93
N LYS A 208 -0.58 -6.07 -36.20
CA LYS A 208 0.39 -5.12 -36.76
C LYS A 208 1.38 -4.68 -35.70
N VAL A 209 2.64 -4.52 -36.11
CA VAL A 209 3.71 -3.91 -35.32
C VAL A 209 4.40 -2.85 -36.17
N SER A 210 4.38 -1.61 -35.71
CA SER A 210 4.96 -0.47 -36.44
C SER A 210 5.48 0.58 -35.43
N PRO A 211 6.58 0.27 -34.70
CA PRO A 211 7.11 1.14 -33.67
C PRO A 211 7.73 2.41 -34.31
N PRO A 212 7.25 3.62 -33.95
CA PRO A 212 7.82 4.87 -34.49
C PRO A 212 9.21 5.20 -33.93
N TYR A 213 9.61 4.61 -32.82
CA TYR A 213 10.89 4.88 -32.17
C TYR A 213 11.72 3.61 -32.01
N GLN A 214 13.05 3.79 -31.85
CA GLN A 214 13.98 2.71 -31.57
C GLN A 214 14.06 2.38 -30.07
N ASN A 215 13.99 3.42 -29.23
CA ASN A 215 14.11 3.28 -27.78
C ASN A 215 12.84 3.80 -27.09
N TYR A 216 12.27 2.99 -26.25
CA TYR A 216 11.14 3.32 -25.38
C TYR A 216 11.59 3.19 -23.93
N VAL A 217 11.36 4.23 -23.13
CA VAL A 217 11.69 4.22 -21.70
C VAL A 217 10.43 4.45 -20.89
N LEU A 218 10.01 3.47 -20.10
CA LEU A 218 8.94 3.58 -19.13
C LEU A 218 9.56 3.81 -17.76
N VAL A 219 9.35 4.98 -17.17
CA VAL A 219 9.78 5.30 -15.80
C VAL A 219 8.58 5.18 -14.88
N ILE A 220 8.63 4.22 -13.97
CA ILE A 220 7.61 4.01 -12.94
C ILE A 220 8.07 4.77 -11.70
N GLY A 221 7.35 5.87 -11.39
CA GLY A 221 7.50 6.63 -10.17
C GLY A 221 6.76 5.95 -9.00
N GLU A 222 7.07 6.36 -7.79
CA GLU A 222 6.54 5.82 -6.55
C GLU A 222 6.00 6.93 -5.68
N SER A 223 4.73 6.84 -5.26
CA SER A 223 4.10 7.68 -4.24
C SER A 223 4.01 9.18 -4.55
N VAL A 224 4.01 9.60 -5.84
CA VAL A 224 3.97 11.01 -6.21
C VAL A 224 2.56 11.52 -6.42
N ARG A 225 2.14 12.47 -5.59
CA ARG A 225 0.94 13.29 -5.80
C ARG A 225 1.23 14.40 -6.82
N LYS A 226 0.43 14.50 -7.89
CA LYS A 226 0.63 15.54 -8.90
C LYS A 226 0.48 16.96 -8.36
N ASP A 227 -0.38 17.17 -7.36
CA ASP A 227 -0.66 18.48 -6.78
C ASP A 227 0.48 19.05 -5.90
N TYR A 228 1.54 18.26 -5.63
CA TYR A 228 2.81 18.73 -5.06
C TYR A 228 3.90 18.92 -6.13
N MET A 229 3.57 18.93 -7.43
CA MET A 229 4.50 19.22 -8.52
C MET A 229 4.24 20.61 -9.12
N HIS A 230 5.29 21.41 -9.29
CA HIS A 230 5.17 22.72 -9.92
C HIS A 230 4.58 22.63 -11.35
N LEU A 231 4.90 21.58 -12.07
CA LEU A 231 4.30 21.24 -13.38
C LEU A 231 2.77 21.28 -13.39
N TYR A 232 2.11 21.01 -12.28
CA TYR A 232 0.64 21.01 -12.12
C TYR A 232 0.12 22.16 -11.23
N GLY A 233 0.96 23.17 -10.96
CA GLY A 233 0.58 24.40 -10.26
C GLY A 233 0.94 24.46 -8.78
N PHE A 234 1.77 23.55 -8.26
CA PHE A 234 2.33 23.67 -6.92
C PHE A 234 3.24 24.92 -6.80
N PRO A 235 3.21 25.67 -5.69
CA PRO A 235 3.92 26.95 -5.60
C PRO A 235 5.45 26.85 -5.50
N GLN A 236 6.01 25.69 -5.16
CA GLN A 236 7.47 25.49 -5.08
C GLN A 236 8.01 24.92 -6.41
N GLU A 237 9.07 25.51 -6.96
CA GLU A 237 9.67 25.14 -8.26
C GLU A 237 10.48 23.83 -8.15
N ASN A 238 9.81 22.70 -8.00
CA ASN A 238 10.43 21.38 -7.83
C ASN A 238 10.41 20.50 -9.08
N THR A 239 10.00 21.03 -10.24
CA THR A 239 9.98 20.30 -11.53
C THR A 239 10.59 21.13 -12.68
N PRO A 240 11.79 21.76 -12.50
CA PRO A 240 12.32 22.72 -13.46
C PRO A 240 12.61 22.15 -14.86
N PHE A 241 12.84 20.85 -14.99
CA PHE A 241 12.99 20.19 -16.29
C PHE A 241 11.63 19.96 -16.93
N LEU A 242 10.70 19.33 -16.21
CA LEU A 242 9.36 19.01 -16.74
C LEU A 242 8.56 20.25 -17.07
N ASP A 243 8.77 21.39 -16.40
CA ASP A 243 8.10 22.66 -16.68
C ASP A 243 8.42 23.22 -18.08
N LYS A 244 9.55 22.81 -18.67
CA LYS A 244 10.11 23.41 -19.88
C LYS A 244 10.28 22.45 -21.05
N VAL A 245 10.39 21.15 -20.78
CA VAL A 245 10.64 20.16 -21.82
C VAL A 245 9.47 20.06 -22.79
N HIS A 246 9.76 19.90 -24.07
CA HIS A 246 8.73 19.60 -25.06
C HIS A 246 8.20 18.20 -24.85
N GLY A 247 6.89 18.06 -24.87
CA GLY A 247 6.20 16.79 -24.62
C GLY A 247 4.72 16.97 -24.30
N THR A 248 4.05 15.89 -23.95
CA THR A 248 2.64 15.89 -23.55
C THR A 248 2.54 15.57 -22.05
N ILE A 249 1.94 16.49 -21.31
CA ILE A 249 1.62 16.36 -19.89
C ILE A 249 0.12 16.13 -19.79
N ILE A 250 -0.30 15.06 -19.09
CA ILE A 250 -1.72 14.78 -18.86
C ILE A 250 -2.10 15.28 -17.47
N ASP A 251 -2.96 16.29 -17.43
CA ASP A 251 -3.54 16.82 -16.20
C ASP A 251 -4.94 16.19 -16.02
N GLY A 252 -4.96 15.03 -15.37
CA GLY A 252 -6.18 14.22 -15.13
C GLY A 252 -5.90 12.72 -15.17
N TYR A 253 -4.63 12.29 -15.14
CA TYR A 253 -4.30 10.87 -15.05
C TYR A 253 -4.59 10.34 -13.65
N THR A 254 -5.25 9.17 -13.59
CA THR A 254 -5.74 8.56 -12.33
C THR A 254 -5.22 7.13 -12.23
N ALA A 255 -4.47 6.84 -11.18
CA ALA A 255 -4.00 5.50 -10.83
C ALA A 255 -5.16 4.55 -10.51
N THR A 256 -4.97 3.25 -10.63
CA THR A 256 -6.04 2.26 -10.40
C THR A 256 -6.26 1.93 -8.94
N ALA A 257 -5.22 2.03 -8.09
CA ALA A 257 -5.26 1.65 -6.67
C ALA A 257 -4.33 2.54 -5.84
N PRO A 258 -4.48 2.57 -4.50
CA PRO A 258 -3.72 3.46 -3.63
C PRO A 258 -2.40 2.86 -3.12
N ASN A 259 -1.91 1.78 -3.72
CA ASN A 259 -0.61 1.16 -3.45
C ASN A 259 -0.01 0.53 -4.70
N THR A 260 1.30 0.34 -4.69
CA THR A 260 2.13 -0.10 -5.81
C THR A 260 1.64 -1.39 -6.44
N THR A 261 1.56 -2.46 -5.66
CA THR A 261 1.23 -3.80 -6.19
C THR A 261 -0.15 -3.83 -6.84
N ALA A 262 -1.18 -3.32 -6.17
CA ALA A 262 -2.54 -3.34 -6.71
C ALA A 262 -2.68 -2.41 -7.93
N SER A 263 -1.99 -1.26 -7.91
CA SER A 263 -2.03 -0.29 -9.00
C SER A 263 -1.34 -0.82 -10.26
N LEU A 264 -0.11 -1.30 -10.12
CA LEU A 264 0.67 -1.77 -11.27
C LEU A 264 0.12 -3.06 -11.85
N LEU A 265 -0.39 -4.00 -11.05
CA LEU A 265 -1.04 -5.21 -11.60
C LEU A 265 -2.26 -4.86 -12.44
N ARG A 266 -3.13 -3.94 -11.97
CA ARG A 266 -4.32 -3.52 -12.71
C ARG A 266 -4.00 -2.70 -13.96
N SER A 267 -2.86 -2.02 -13.98
CA SER A 267 -2.41 -1.23 -15.12
C SER A 267 -1.68 -2.06 -16.16
N PHE A 268 -0.86 -3.03 -15.74
CA PHE A 268 0.08 -3.74 -16.61
C PHE A 268 -0.40 -5.09 -17.09
N VAL A 269 -1.38 -5.69 -16.41
CA VAL A 269 -1.88 -7.03 -16.71
C VAL A 269 -3.27 -6.93 -17.35
N GLN A 270 -3.52 -7.76 -18.36
CA GLN A 270 -4.83 -7.85 -18.97
C GLN A 270 -5.87 -8.33 -17.97
N MET A 271 -6.98 -7.61 -17.87
CA MET A 271 -8.12 -7.95 -17.04
C MET A 271 -9.34 -8.30 -17.91
N LYS A 272 -10.01 -9.41 -17.62
CA LYS A 272 -11.30 -9.81 -18.24
C LYS A 272 -12.50 -9.38 -17.40
N GLY A 273 -12.29 -8.90 -16.20
CA GLY A 273 -13.26 -8.40 -15.25
C GLY A 273 -12.55 -7.72 -14.08
N GLU A 274 -13.25 -7.33 -13.03
CA GLU A 274 -12.68 -6.55 -11.92
C GLU A 274 -11.60 -7.32 -11.12
N LYS A 275 -11.69 -8.65 -11.09
CA LYS A 275 -10.77 -9.53 -10.32
C LYS A 275 -10.18 -10.66 -11.14
N ASP A 276 -10.43 -10.69 -12.45
CA ASP A 276 -10.01 -11.79 -13.33
C ASP A 276 -8.79 -11.37 -14.15
N PHE A 277 -7.60 -11.59 -13.59
CA PHE A 277 -6.31 -11.26 -14.20
C PHE A 277 -5.83 -12.38 -15.12
N VAL A 278 -5.43 -12.04 -16.33
CA VAL A 278 -4.70 -12.91 -17.24
C VAL A 278 -3.21 -12.60 -17.11
N TYR A 279 -2.57 -13.04 -16.04
CA TYR A 279 -1.23 -12.63 -15.62
C TYR A 279 -0.14 -12.79 -16.69
N ILE A 280 -0.24 -13.81 -17.57
CA ILE A 280 0.71 -13.99 -18.65
C ILE A 280 0.56 -12.92 -19.73
N ASN A 281 -0.61 -12.34 -19.87
CA ASN A 281 -0.87 -11.23 -20.78
C ASN A 281 -0.60 -9.90 -20.06
N ASN A 282 0.60 -9.39 -20.22
CA ASN A 282 1.07 -8.16 -19.56
C ASN A 282 1.96 -7.33 -20.48
N ILE A 283 2.35 -6.14 -20.05
CA ILE A 283 3.15 -5.19 -20.85
C ILE A 283 4.46 -5.82 -21.37
N ILE A 284 5.09 -6.71 -20.60
CA ILE A 284 6.37 -7.34 -20.99
C ILE A 284 6.13 -8.38 -22.10
N THR A 285 5.18 -9.29 -21.88
CA THR A 285 4.88 -10.33 -22.85
C THR A 285 4.28 -9.77 -24.14
N LEU A 286 3.55 -8.66 -24.06
CA LEU A 286 3.07 -7.92 -25.26
C LEU A 286 4.24 -7.35 -26.05
N ALA A 287 5.16 -6.64 -25.40
CA ALA A 287 6.34 -6.07 -26.06
C ALA A 287 7.23 -7.16 -26.68
N LYS A 288 7.49 -8.27 -25.96
CA LYS A 288 8.27 -9.41 -26.47
C LYS A 288 7.59 -10.09 -27.66
N ALA A 289 6.28 -10.30 -27.60
CA ALA A 289 5.52 -10.86 -28.73
C ALA A 289 5.56 -9.96 -29.97
N ALA A 290 5.73 -8.65 -29.78
CA ALA A 290 5.92 -7.67 -30.85
C ALA A 290 7.40 -7.51 -31.31
N GLY A 291 8.34 -8.30 -30.78
CA GLY A 291 9.73 -8.30 -31.19
C GLY A 291 10.63 -7.26 -30.50
N PHE A 292 10.18 -6.67 -29.41
CA PHE A 292 11.00 -5.76 -28.60
C PHE A 292 12.00 -6.54 -27.74
N GLU A 293 13.22 -6.00 -27.63
CA GLU A 293 14.17 -6.39 -26.60
C GLU A 293 13.83 -5.64 -25.30
N THR A 294 13.67 -6.37 -24.19
CA THR A 294 13.08 -5.84 -22.95
C THR A 294 14.08 -5.79 -21.80
N PHE A 295 14.12 -4.65 -21.10
CA PHE A 295 15.00 -4.37 -19.98
C PHE A 295 14.20 -3.91 -18.77
N TRP A 296 14.53 -4.41 -17.56
CA TRP A 296 13.96 -3.93 -16.32
C TRP A 296 15.05 -3.61 -15.31
N PHE A 297 15.17 -2.34 -14.96
CA PHE A 297 16.08 -1.86 -13.92
C PHE A 297 15.28 -1.32 -12.75
N SER A 298 15.48 -1.88 -11.56
CA SER A 298 14.68 -1.54 -10.38
C SER A 298 15.56 -1.14 -9.21
N ASN A 299 15.21 0.00 -8.58
CA ASN A 299 15.75 0.39 -7.29
C ASN A 299 14.88 -0.12 -6.11
N GLN A 300 13.80 -0.84 -6.40
CA GLN A 300 13.03 -1.59 -5.41
C GLN A 300 13.62 -3.00 -5.21
N GLY A 301 13.37 -3.59 -4.03
CA GLY A 301 13.99 -4.85 -3.64
C GLY A 301 13.46 -6.08 -4.37
N ILE A 302 14.33 -7.08 -4.51
CA ILE A 302 13.92 -8.49 -4.64
C ILE A 302 14.14 -9.13 -3.28
N SER A 303 13.13 -9.75 -2.70
CA SER A 303 13.28 -10.47 -1.44
C SER A 303 13.21 -11.99 -1.62
N GLY A 304 14.18 -12.58 -2.32
CA GLY A 304 14.40 -14.02 -2.41
C GLY A 304 13.12 -14.87 -2.59
N ASN A 305 12.76 -15.69 -1.60
CA ASN A 305 11.52 -16.47 -1.60
C ASN A 305 10.23 -15.61 -1.47
N TRP A 306 10.36 -14.31 -1.29
CA TRP A 306 9.29 -13.34 -1.05
C TRP A 306 9.19 -12.30 -2.17
N ASP A 307 9.52 -12.69 -3.42
CA ASP A 307 9.42 -11.78 -4.57
C ASP A 307 8.07 -11.08 -4.64
N THR A 308 8.11 -9.77 -4.81
CA THR A 308 6.87 -8.99 -4.98
C THR A 308 6.16 -9.41 -6.27
N PRO A 309 4.83 -9.30 -6.35
CA PRO A 309 4.11 -9.56 -7.60
C PRO A 309 4.67 -8.78 -8.81
N ILE A 310 5.15 -7.56 -8.59
CA ILE A 310 5.73 -6.73 -9.65
C ILE A 310 7.13 -7.19 -10.05
N ALA A 311 7.97 -7.61 -9.09
CA ALA A 311 9.26 -8.22 -9.39
C ALA A 311 9.11 -9.47 -10.28
N LYS A 312 8.05 -10.27 -10.10
CA LYS A 312 7.77 -11.42 -10.96
C LYS A 312 7.50 -11.03 -12.42
N LEU A 313 6.83 -9.92 -12.67
CA LEU A 313 6.69 -9.41 -14.04
C LEU A 313 8.06 -9.04 -14.63
N ALA A 314 8.93 -8.41 -13.84
CA ALA A 314 10.28 -8.07 -14.26
C ALA A 314 11.11 -9.30 -14.70
N PHE A 315 10.86 -10.48 -14.10
CA PHE A 315 11.55 -11.72 -14.49
C PHE A 315 11.20 -12.21 -15.90
N LEU A 316 10.14 -11.71 -16.51
CA LEU A 316 9.78 -12.00 -17.90
C LEU A 316 10.61 -11.20 -18.91
N CYS A 317 11.31 -10.13 -18.49
CA CYS A 317 12.21 -9.36 -19.33
C CYS A 317 13.46 -10.15 -19.73
N ASP A 318 14.02 -9.82 -20.90
CA ASP A 318 15.26 -10.42 -21.40
C ASP A 318 16.44 -10.03 -20.48
N HIS A 319 16.49 -8.77 -20.08
CA HIS A 319 17.51 -8.22 -19.20
C HIS A 319 16.86 -7.60 -17.95
N LYS A 320 17.39 -7.93 -16.78
CA LYS A 320 16.88 -7.39 -15.51
C LYS A 320 18.00 -7.19 -14.51
N GLU A 321 17.96 -6.06 -13.81
CA GLU A 321 18.91 -5.74 -12.74
C GLU A 321 18.17 -5.01 -11.61
N PHE A 322 18.35 -5.51 -10.40
CA PHE A 322 17.79 -4.95 -9.18
C PHE A 322 18.92 -4.48 -8.29
N THR A 323 18.83 -3.27 -7.77
CA THR A 323 19.88 -2.67 -6.92
C THR A 323 19.88 -3.27 -5.53
N LYS A 324 18.71 -3.71 -5.03
CA LYS A 324 18.54 -4.36 -3.74
C LYS A 324 18.30 -5.86 -3.94
N LYS A 325 19.18 -6.69 -3.39
CA LYS A 325 19.14 -8.16 -3.56
C LYS A 325 18.44 -8.91 -2.42
N GLY A 326 17.65 -8.23 -1.61
CA GLY A 326 16.72 -8.86 -0.66
C GLY A 326 17.35 -9.53 0.56
N ASP A 327 18.58 -9.20 0.93
CA ASP A 327 19.16 -9.56 2.22
C ASP A 327 19.07 -8.40 3.21
N TYR A 328 19.15 -8.69 4.51
CA TYR A 328 19.15 -7.71 5.59
C TYR A 328 20.33 -6.71 5.53
N ALA A 329 21.29 -6.96 4.67
CA ALA A 329 22.47 -6.13 4.44
C ALA A 329 22.33 -5.23 3.19
N SER A 330 21.21 -5.28 2.47
CA SER A 330 20.98 -4.46 1.29
C SER A 330 21.02 -2.97 1.65
N MET A 331 21.91 -2.22 1.01
CA MET A 331 22.01 -0.77 1.19
C MET A 331 20.89 -0.11 0.37
N ASN A 332 20.31 0.96 0.93
CA ASN A 332 19.46 1.85 0.15
C ASN A 332 20.31 2.63 -0.84
N TYR A 333 19.96 2.56 -2.11
CA TYR A 333 20.53 3.39 -3.16
C TYR A 333 19.53 4.48 -3.53
N HIS A 334 20.05 5.63 -3.97
CA HIS A 334 19.23 6.67 -4.57
C HIS A 334 18.86 6.28 -6.02
N ASP A 335 17.76 6.81 -6.52
CA ASP A 335 17.26 6.45 -7.86
C ASP A 335 18.19 6.87 -9.00
N SER A 336 19.11 7.79 -8.75
CA SER A 336 20.19 8.16 -9.69
C SER A 336 21.03 6.95 -10.16
N ILE A 337 21.07 5.84 -9.37
CA ILE A 337 21.77 4.60 -9.77
C ILE A 337 21.16 3.96 -11.03
N LEU A 338 19.89 4.23 -11.34
CA LEU A 338 19.22 3.69 -12.53
C LEU A 338 19.77 4.30 -13.83
N LEU A 339 20.30 5.52 -13.78
CA LEU A 339 20.82 6.22 -14.95
C LEU A 339 22.05 5.54 -15.57
N PRO A 340 23.12 5.18 -14.82
CA PRO A 340 24.25 4.42 -15.39
C PRO A 340 23.86 3.03 -15.90
N LEU A 341 22.85 2.36 -15.32
CA LEU A 341 22.34 1.09 -15.83
C LEU A 341 21.73 1.28 -17.23
N LEU A 342 20.86 2.27 -17.39
CA LEU A 342 20.28 2.63 -18.68
C LEU A 342 21.36 3.03 -19.69
N GLN A 343 22.31 3.89 -19.32
CA GLN A 343 23.39 4.34 -20.20
C GLN A 343 24.23 3.17 -20.72
N ARG A 344 24.58 2.21 -19.86
CA ARG A 344 25.30 0.97 -20.26
C ARG A 344 24.49 0.15 -21.26
N ALA A 345 23.19 -0.02 -21.03
CA ALA A 345 22.34 -0.77 -21.94
C ALA A 345 22.12 -0.04 -23.28
N LEU A 346 22.03 1.28 -23.28
CA LEU A 346 21.91 2.09 -24.50
C LEU A 346 23.15 2.00 -25.42
N GLN A 347 24.34 1.70 -24.87
CA GLN A 347 25.57 1.50 -25.66
C GLN A 347 25.57 0.17 -26.46
N GLN A 348 24.73 -0.79 -26.05
CA GLN A 348 24.62 -2.05 -26.78
C GLN A 348 23.88 -1.80 -28.10
N LYS A 349 24.41 -2.39 -29.19
CA LYS A 349 23.74 -2.33 -30.50
C LYS A 349 22.57 -3.31 -30.54
N SER A 350 21.43 -2.86 -30.99
CA SER A 350 20.24 -3.71 -31.21
C SER A 350 19.61 -3.33 -32.55
N LEU A 351 19.16 -4.32 -33.30
CA LEU A 351 18.37 -4.13 -34.53
C LEU A 351 16.87 -4.12 -34.19
N SER A 352 16.47 -4.66 -33.04
CA SER A 352 15.10 -4.64 -32.54
C SER A 352 14.81 -3.34 -31.82
N PRO A 353 13.58 -2.84 -31.81
CA PRO A 353 13.17 -1.79 -30.90
C PRO A 353 13.35 -2.25 -29.46
N ARG A 354 13.68 -1.32 -28.56
CA ARG A 354 14.01 -1.63 -27.16
C ARG A 354 13.03 -0.98 -26.21
N LEU A 355 12.60 -1.74 -25.22
CA LEU A 355 11.79 -1.25 -24.09
C LEU A 355 12.61 -1.33 -22.81
N PHE A 356 12.88 -0.18 -22.21
CA PHE A 356 13.53 -0.04 -20.90
C PHE A 356 12.49 0.35 -19.86
N ILE A 357 12.39 -0.42 -18.78
CA ILE A 357 11.54 -0.10 -17.63
C ILE A 357 12.45 0.25 -16.47
N LEU A 358 12.29 1.46 -15.94
CA LEU A 358 13.02 1.97 -14.79
C LEU A 358 12.03 2.11 -13.63
N HIS A 359 12.21 1.29 -12.60
CA HIS A 359 11.32 1.25 -11.44
C HIS A 359 12.01 1.90 -10.25
N THR A 360 11.53 3.09 -9.86
CA THR A 360 12.15 3.94 -8.85
C THR A 360 11.67 3.59 -7.44
N MET A 361 12.41 4.06 -6.44
CA MET A 361 11.96 4.16 -5.04
C MET A 361 11.23 5.48 -4.79
N GLY A 362 11.44 6.46 -5.63
CA GLY A 362 10.70 7.72 -5.74
C GLY A 362 10.49 8.44 -4.42
N SER A 363 9.23 8.80 -4.19
CA SER A 363 8.78 9.48 -2.97
C SER A 363 8.17 8.52 -1.93
N HIS A 364 8.66 7.28 -1.87
CA HIS A 364 8.22 6.32 -0.85
C HIS A 364 8.46 6.87 0.57
N VAL A 365 7.54 6.58 1.49
CA VAL A 365 7.57 7.07 2.88
C VAL A 365 8.92 6.83 3.57
N ASN A 366 9.22 7.69 4.55
CA ASN A 366 10.50 8.11 5.04
C ASN A 366 11.28 8.90 3.97
N PHE A 367 10.67 10.00 3.54
CA PHE A 367 11.15 10.87 2.48
C PHE A 367 12.59 11.32 2.67
N GLU A 368 13.01 11.62 3.92
CA GLU A 368 14.38 12.03 4.25
C GLU A 368 15.42 10.96 3.90
N ALA A 369 15.06 9.68 4.00
CA ALA A 369 15.95 8.57 3.64
C ALA A 369 16.10 8.37 2.12
N ARG A 370 15.27 9.06 1.30
CA ARG A 370 15.34 9.05 -0.17
C ARG A 370 16.22 10.17 -0.73
N LEU A 371 16.61 11.13 0.12
CA LEU A 371 17.32 12.31 -0.35
C LEU A 371 18.81 12.07 -0.56
N GLU A 372 19.33 12.49 -1.73
CA GLU A 372 20.77 12.50 -2.06
C GLU A 372 21.50 13.68 -1.41
N HIS A 373 20.77 14.76 -1.15
CA HIS A 373 21.31 16.02 -0.65
C HIS A 373 20.51 16.53 0.55
N PRO A 374 21.08 17.39 1.41
CA PRO A 374 20.35 18.03 2.50
C PRO A 374 19.10 18.75 2.02
N ILE A 375 18.08 18.81 2.86
CA ILE A 375 16.81 19.49 2.56
C ILE A 375 17.09 20.98 2.36
N HIS A 376 16.65 21.54 1.23
CA HIS A 376 16.74 22.95 0.90
C HIS A 376 15.39 23.63 0.69
N PHE A 377 14.31 22.85 0.48
CA PHE A 377 12.98 23.42 0.51
C PHE A 377 12.56 23.75 1.94
N ASP A 378 11.83 24.85 2.09
CA ASP A 378 11.18 25.25 3.34
C ASP A 378 9.66 25.33 3.10
N TYR A 379 8.95 24.24 3.42
CA TYR A 379 7.53 24.14 3.19
C TYR A 379 6.84 23.43 4.35
N TYR A 380 5.96 24.12 5.04
CA TYR A 380 5.13 23.70 6.17
C TYR A 380 5.92 23.03 7.32
N ASN A 381 6.56 21.89 7.08
CA ASN A 381 7.42 21.19 8.04
C ASN A 381 8.51 20.37 7.31
N ARG A 382 9.43 19.81 8.10
CA ARG A 382 10.57 19.05 7.57
C ARG A 382 10.18 17.83 6.73
N LYS A 383 9.09 17.12 7.08
CA LYS A 383 8.64 15.94 6.32
C LYS A 383 8.09 16.31 4.95
N LEU A 384 7.27 17.37 4.87
CA LEU A 384 6.73 17.85 3.60
C LEU A 384 7.81 18.52 2.75
N SER A 385 8.75 19.25 3.36
CA SER A 385 9.93 19.76 2.66
C SER A 385 10.76 18.63 2.05
N ALA A 386 10.99 17.54 2.79
CA ALA A 386 11.67 16.36 2.26
C ALA A 386 10.88 15.71 1.11
N TYR A 387 9.56 15.59 1.23
CA TYR A 387 8.69 15.05 0.16
C TYR A 387 8.81 15.87 -1.14
N ILE A 388 8.74 17.18 -1.05
CA ILE A 388 8.87 18.08 -2.21
C ILE A 388 10.24 17.89 -2.88
N GLN A 389 11.29 17.69 -2.09
CA GLN A 389 12.64 17.47 -2.61
C GLN A 389 12.81 16.09 -3.27
N THR A 390 12.09 15.05 -2.83
CA THR A 390 12.10 13.76 -3.56
C THR A 390 11.50 13.90 -4.96
N ILE A 391 10.52 14.78 -5.14
CA ILE A 391 9.93 15.09 -6.46
C ILE A 391 10.97 15.81 -7.34
N GLU A 392 11.72 16.77 -6.81
CA GLU A 392 12.81 17.44 -7.54
C GLU A 392 13.91 16.45 -7.96
N GLN A 393 14.26 15.50 -7.10
CA GLN A 393 15.22 14.43 -7.45
C GLN A 393 14.68 13.55 -8.60
N THR A 394 13.39 13.25 -8.60
CA THR A 394 12.75 12.53 -9.70
C THR A 394 12.81 13.34 -10.99
N ASP A 395 12.52 14.64 -10.97
CA ASP A 395 12.66 15.53 -12.13
C ASP A 395 14.10 15.55 -12.68
N THR A 396 15.07 15.57 -11.79
CA THR A 396 16.51 15.52 -12.14
C THR A 396 16.87 14.18 -12.80
N LEU A 397 16.36 13.05 -12.29
CA LEU A 397 16.55 11.73 -12.90
C LEU A 397 15.92 11.70 -14.30
N LEU A 398 14.70 12.19 -14.46
CA LEU A 398 13.99 12.23 -15.75
C LEU A 398 14.77 13.06 -16.77
N LYS A 399 15.33 14.20 -16.37
CA LYS A 399 16.26 15.01 -17.19
C LYS A 399 17.46 14.18 -17.62
N GLY A 400 18.13 13.50 -16.69
CA GLY A 400 19.31 12.67 -16.98
C GLY A 400 19.01 11.54 -17.98
N ILE A 401 17.85 10.89 -17.85
CA ILE A 401 17.37 9.86 -18.78
C ILE A 401 17.14 10.47 -20.17
N TYR A 402 16.41 11.58 -20.24
CA TYR A 402 16.11 12.28 -21.49
C TYR A 402 17.40 12.68 -22.24
N GLU A 403 18.35 13.29 -21.54
CA GLU A 403 19.65 13.65 -22.10
C GLU A 403 20.49 12.45 -22.54
N ALA A 404 20.40 11.32 -21.83
CA ALA A 404 21.10 10.09 -22.23
C ALA A 404 20.52 9.52 -23.55
N LEU A 405 19.21 9.58 -23.72
CA LEU A 405 18.51 9.19 -24.96
C LEU A 405 18.86 10.14 -26.11
N GLN A 406 18.90 11.44 -25.87
CA GLN A 406 19.34 12.42 -26.87
C GLN A 406 20.77 12.18 -27.33
N ARG A 407 21.71 11.94 -26.39
CA ARG A 407 23.11 11.64 -26.70
C ARG A 407 23.30 10.35 -27.50
N GLN A 408 22.44 9.36 -27.27
CA GLN A 408 22.45 8.10 -28.03
C GLN A 408 22.05 8.29 -29.50
N GLY A 409 21.22 9.29 -29.81
CA GLY A 409 20.92 9.79 -31.14
C GLY A 409 19.89 9.02 -31.95
N ALA A 410 19.37 7.87 -31.49
CA ALA A 410 18.24 7.19 -32.15
C ALA A 410 16.90 7.80 -31.73
N PRO A 411 15.86 7.72 -32.58
CA PRO A 411 14.51 8.12 -32.20
C PRO A 411 14.05 7.42 -30.92
N PHE A 412 13.48 8.20 -29.99
CA PHE A 412 13.03 7.67 -28.70
C PHE A 412 11.72 8.25 -28.24
N SER A 413 11.05 7.50 -27.35
CA SER A 413 9.93 8.00 -26.55
C SER A 413 10.08 7.55 -25.11
N MET A 414 9.79 8.46 -24.16
CA MET A 414 9.89 8.26 -22.74
C MET A 414 8.54 8.57 -22.09
N LEU A 415 8.06 7.66 -21.25
CA LEU A 415 6.83 7.80 -20.50
C LEU A 415 7.15 7.75 -19.00
N TYR A 416 6.68 8.72 -18.24
CA TYR A 416 6.76 8.76 -16.78
C TYR A 416 5.36 8.85 -16.18
N PHE A 417 5.08 8.03 -15.18
CA PHE A 417 3.91 8.18 -14.30
C PHE A 417 4.25 7.67 -12.90
N SER A 418 3.51 8.10 -11.88
CA SER A 418 3.60 7.49 -10.56
C SER A 418 2.53 6.40 -10.41
N ASP A 419 2.89 5.34 -9.72
CA ASP A 419 2.03 4.18 -9.47
C ASP A 419 0.80 4.52 -8.63
N HIS A 420 0.95 5.35 -7.60
CA HIS A 420 -0.10 5.94 -6.76
C HIS A 420 0.34 7.26 -6.14
N GLY A 421 -0.61 7.96 -5.51
CA GLY A 421 -0.32 9.11 -4.65
C GLY A 421 -0.44 8.76 -3.17
N LEU A 422 -0.42 9.77 -2.32
CA LEU A 422 -0.50 9.67 -0.86
C LEU A 422 -1.65 10.51 -0.33
N MET A 423 -2.22 10.14 0.81
CA MET A 423 -3.18 10.98 1.53
C MET A 423 -2.52 11.81 2.62
N THR A 424 -3.10 12.98 2.90
CA THR A 424 -2.67 13.84 4.00
C THR A 424 -3.14 13.27 5.32
N GLN A 425 -2.25 13.25 6.30
CA GLN A 425 -2.53 12.85 7.67
C GLN A 425 -2.16 13.99 8.62
N ASP A 426 -2.93 14.13 9.72
CA ASP A 426 -2.76 15.18 10.74
C ASP A 426 -2.68 16.60 10.16
N ARG A 427 -3.49 16.90 9.13
CA ARG A 427 -3.50 18.15 8.35
C ARG A 427 -3.41 19.41 9.22
N ALA A 428 -4.21 19.51 10.27
CA ALA A 428 -4.28 20.67 11.17
C ALA A 428 -3.16 20.69 12.24
N SER A 429 -2.05 20.02 12.03
CA SER A 429 -0.99 19.85 13.01
C SER A 429 0.38 20.14 12.39
N ILE A 430 1.29 20.72 13.20
CA ILE A 430 2.71 20.85 12.83
C ILE A 430 3.36 19.48 12.48
N PHE A 431 2.67 18.38 12.79
CA PHE A 431 3.07 17.00 12.46
C PHE A 431 2.45 16.49 11.16
N ALA A 432 1.78 17.34 10.37
CA ALA A 432 1.19 16.94 9.09
C ALA A 432 2.19 16.14 8.25
N SER A 433 1.73 15.07 7.65
CA SER A 433 2.54 14.15 6.85
C SER A 433 1.70 13.55 5.73
N LEU A 434 2.36 12.85 4.83
CA LEU A 434 1.71 12.06 3.78
C LEU A 434 1.88 10.58 4.07
N THR A 435 0.86 9.79 3.76
CA THR A 435 0.83 8.34 4.02
C THR A 435 0.03 7.60 2.96
N HIS A 436 0.18 6.28 2.90
CA HIS A 436 -0.62 5.41 2.04
C HIS A 436 -2.09 5.41 2.43
N GLY A 437 -2.99 5.28 1.44
CA GLY A 437 -4.45 5.22 1.63
C GLY A 437 -4.98 3.80 1.85
N ASP A 438 -4.31 2.98 2.66
CA ASP A 438 -4.55 1.53 2.71
C ASP A 438 -5.92 1.12 3.26
N THR A 439 -6.58 1.95 4.06
CA THR A 439 -7.86 1.57 4.68
C THR A 439 -9.03 2.46 4.28
N SER A 440 -8.77 3.71 3.93
CA SER A 440 -9.79 4.68 3.55
C SER A 440 -9.22 5.70 2.57
N PRO A 441 -8.89 5.26 1.33
CA PRO A 441 -8.24 6.12 0.36
C PRO A 441 -9.14 7.28 -0.06
N ASN A 442 -8.52 8.42 -0.31
CA ASN A 442 -9.15 9.62 -0.87
C ASN A 442 -8.64 9.90 -2.30
N LYS A 443 -9.13 10.93 -2.96
CA LYS A 443 -8.77 11.24 -4.35
C LYS A 443 -7.27 11.47 -4.56
N ALA A 444 -6.56 11.99 -3.56
CA ALA A 444 -5.13 12.27 -3.68
C ALA A 444 -4.27 11.00 -3.81
N CYS A 445 -4.76 9.86 -3.29
CA CYS A 445 -4.09 8.57 -3.46
C CYS A 445 -4.04 8.09 -4.93
N TYR A 446 -4.85 8.69 -5.81
CA TYR A 446 -5.00 8.25 -7.20
C TYR A 446 -4.61 9.33 -8.21
N ARG A 447 -4.57 10.62 -7.83
CA ARG A 447 -4.17 11.73 -8.71
C ARG A 447 -2.65 11.77 -8.83
N VAL A 448 -2.14 11.19 -9.91
CA VAL A 448 -0.70 11.03 -10.15
C VAL A 448 -0.25 11.77 -11.40
N PRO A 449 1.06 12.12 -11.51
CA PRO A 449 1.61 12.68 -12.72
C PRO A 449 1.60 11.67 -13.86
N PHE A 450 1.48 12.18 -15.11
CA PHE A 450 1.71 11.42 -16.31
C PHE A 450 2.33 12.32 -17.38
N VAL A 451 3.51 11.94 -17.85
CA VAL A 451 4.30 12.71 -18.82
C VAL A 451 4.80 11.81 -19.93
N LEU A 452 4.61 12.24 -21.18
CA LEU A 452 5.07 11.54 -22.38
C LEU A 452 5.95 12.48 -23.20
N LEU A 453 7.22 12.12 -23.34
CA LEU A 453 8.25 12.87 -24.06
C LEU A 453 8.77 12.04 -25.23
N SER A 454 8.87 12.64 -26.41
CA SER A 454 9.42 11.97 -27.59
C SER A 454 10.44 12.86 -28.29
N SER A 455 11.38 12.24 -29.01
CA SER A 455 12.46 12.93 -29.70
C SER A 455 11.99 13.94 -30.79
N ASP A 456 10.76 13.80 -31.23
CA ASP A 456 10.08 14.63 -32.25
C ASP A 456 9.02 15.57 -31.68
N ASP A 457 8.88 15.66 -30.35
CA ASP A 457 7.97 16.62 -29.73
C ASP A 457 8.45 18.07 -29.97
N ALA A 458 7.59 18.90 -30.56
CA ALA A 458 7.89 20.27 -30.95
C ALA A 458 7.39 21.33 -29.95
N ALA A 459 6.58 20.96 -28.98
CA ALA A 459 5.97 21.88 -28.02
C ALA A 459 5.72 21.23 -26.65
N HIS A 460 5.69 22.05 -25.61
CA HIS A 460 5.19 21.69 -24.29
C HIS A 460 3.65 21.76 -24.31
N LYS A 461 2.96 20.63 -24.13
CA LYS A 461 1.50 20.55 -24.21
C LYS A 461 0.93 19.97 -22.90
N VAL A 462 0.05 20.73 -22.26
CA VAL A 462 -0.74 20.25 -21.12
C VAL A 462 -2.14 19.90 -21.59
N LEU A 463 -2.51 18.62 -21.48
CA LEU A 463 -3.84 18.12 -21.81
C LEU A 463 -4.65 17.94 -20.52
N ARG A 464 -5.67 18.77 -20.36
CA ARG A 464 -6.64 18.67 -19.26
C ARG A 464 -7.73 17.68 -19.63
N VAL A 465 -7.42 16.39 -19.46
CA VAL A 465 -8.28 15.28 -19.87
C VAL A 465 -8.17 14.15 -18.85
N ASN A 466 -9.29 13.52 -18.54
CA ASN A 466 -9.30 12.37 -17.65
C ASN A 466 -8.75 11.14 -18.37
N LYS A 467 -7.71 10.52 -17.85
CA LYS A 467 -7.17 9.25 -18.31
C LYS A 467 -7.06 8.26 -17.14
N SER A 468 -7.52 7.05 -17.37
CA SER A 468 -7.53 6.00 -16.36
C SER A 468 -6.39 5.01 -16.56
N ALA A 469 -5.64 4.71 -15.51
CA ALA A 469 -4.63 3.66 -15.53
C ALA A 469 -5.19 2.25 -15.75
N PHE A 470 -6.52 2.04 -15.64
CA PHE A 470 -7.17 0.81 -16.13
C PHE A 470 -7.04 0.61 -17.64
N HIS A 471 -6.79 1.69 -18.39
CA HIS A 471 -6.52 1.67 -19.84
C HIS A 471 -5.03 1.81 -20.16
N PHE A 472 -4.14 1.64 -19.16
CA PHE A 472 -2.71 1.78 -19.38
C PHE A 472 -2.21 0.78 -20.43
N LEU A 473 -2.63 -0.47 -20.36
CA LEU A 473 -2.22 -1.53 -21.30
C LEU A 473 -2.67 -1.22 -22.74
N ASP A 474 -3.86 -0.64 -22.91
CA ASP A 474 -4.37 -0.18 -24.22
C ASP A 474 -3.48 0.92 -24.80
N GLY A 475 -3.22 1.97 -24.01
CA GLY A 475 -2.35 3.08 -24.41
C GLY A 475 -0.89 2.68 -24.57
N PHE A 476 -0.42 1.72 -23.78
CA PHE A 476 0.93 1.16 -23.91
C PHE A 476 1.12 0.44 -25.25
N ALA A 477 0.15 -0.38 -25.66
CA ALA A 477 0.18 -1.01 -26.98
C ALA A 477 0.25 0.04 -28.11
N GLN A 478 -0.61 1.05 -28.05
CA GLN A 478 -0.59 2.13 -29.03
C GLN A 478 0.71 2.93 -29.02
N TRP A 479 1.27 3.22 -27.82
CA TRP A 479 2.56 3.89 -27.65
C TRP A 479 3.71 3.13 -28.30
N LEU A 480 3.72 1.78 -28.21
CA LEU A 480 4.69 0.91 -28.87
C LEU A 480 4.40 0.66 -30.36
N GLY A 481 3.28 1.18 -30.91
CA GLY A 481 2.85 0.93 -32.29
C GLY A 481 2.35 -0.50 -32.52
N ILE A 482 1.74 -1.13 -31.51
CA ILE A 482 1.21 -2.50 -31.53
C ILE A 482 -0.31 -2.45 -31.69
N GLN A 483 -0.85 -3.19 -32.67
CA GLN A 483 -2.29 -3.47 -32.79
C GLN A 483 -2.56 -4.90 -32.36
N GLU A 484 -3.35 -5.06 -31.30
CA GLU A 484 -3.70 -6.33 -30.67
C GLU A 484 -5.24 -6.45 -30.53
N ALA A 485 -5.79 -7.65 -30.84
CA ALA A 485 -7.23 -7.83 -31.02
C ALA A 485 -8.06 -7.69 -29.73
N SER A 486 -7.48 -7.98 -28.57
CA SER A 486 -8.17 -7.95 -27.28
C SER A 486 -8.08 -6.61 -26.54
N LEU A 487 -7.26 -5.67 -27.06
CA LEU A 487 -7.08 -4.33 -26.50
C LEU A 487 -7.96 -3.30 -27.22
N ARG A 488 -8.21 -2.18 -26.56
CA ARG A 488 -8.99 -1.07 -27.11
C ARG A 488 -8.28 -0.50 -28.34
N PRO A 489 -8.88 -0.57 -29.53
CA PRO A 489 -8.23 -0.05 -30.74
C PRO A 489 -8.09 1.48 -30.65
N ASN A 490 -6.93 2.00 -31.07
CA ASN A 490 -6.63 3.43 -31.17
C ASN A 490 -6.74 4.22 -29.84
N TYR A 491 -6.61 3.57 -28.69
CA TYR A 491 -6.55 4.29 -27.42
C TYR A 491 -5.20 5.00 -27.29
N ASP A 492 -5.19 6.31 -27.44
CA ASP A 492 -3.99 7.14 -27.37
C ASP A 492 -4.01 8.00 -26.11
N PHE A 493 -2.94 7.95 -25.33
CA PHE A 493 -2.75 8.85 -24.18
C PHE A 493 -2.81 10.32 -24.57
N ARG A 494 -2.37 10.67 -25.80
CA ARG A 494 -2.38 12.04 -26.33
C ARG A 494 -3.74 12.48 -26.87
N SER A 495 -4.75 11.62 -26.85
CA SER A 495 -6.10 11.99 -27.30
C SER A 495 -6.80 12.90 -26.29
N THR A 496 -7.71 13.75 -26.80
CA THR A 496 -8.54 14.64 -25.97
C THR A 496 -9.81 13.97 -25.44
N GLU A 497 -9.99 12.68 -25.70
CA GLU A 497 -11.11 11.92 -25.17
C GLU A 497 -10.88 11.58 -23.69
N SER A 498 -11.89 11.82 -22.87
CA SER A 498 -11.87 11.52 -21.43
C SER A 498 -12.40 10.13 -21.15
N ASP A 499 -11.74 9.42 -20.24
CA ASP A 499 -12.22 8.18 -19.68
C ASP A 499 -13.23 8.43 -18.55
N THR A 500 -14.11 7.47 -18.32
CA THR A 500 -14.87 7.37 -17.07
C THR A 500 -13.94 6.83 -15.99
N LEU A 501 -13.80 7.59 -14.89
CA LEU A 501 -12.86 7.24 -13.83
C LEU A 501 -13.51 6.34 -12.78
N LYS A 502 -12.95 5.15 -12.63
CA LYS A 502 -13.17 4.26 -11.48
C LYS A 502 -11.82 3.91 -10.87
N VAL A 503 -11.81 3.50 -9.62
CA VAL A 503 -10.61 3.12 -8.86
C VAL A 503 -10.90 1.95 -7.94
N PHE A 504 -9.90 1.15 -7.64
CA PHE A 504 -9.97 0.11 -6.64
C PHE A 504 -9.65 0.67 -5.26
N ASN A 505 -10.60 0.55 -4.33
CA ASN A 505 -10.49 1.12 -2.97
C ASN A 505 -9.91 0.14 -1.94
N GLN A 506 -9.21 -0.92 -2.36
CA GLN A 506 -8.70 -2.07 -1.61
C GLN A 506 -9.71 -3.22 -1.42
N TYR A 507 -10.99 -3.00 -1.72
CA TYR A 507 -12.06 -3.99 -1.54
C TYR A 507 -12.82 -4.25 -2.85
N GLU A 508 -13.14 -3.18 -3.56
CA GLU A 508 -13.94 -3.18 -4.79
C GLU A 508 -13.62 -1.97 -5.67
N ASP A 509 -14.03 -2.04 -6.94
CA ASP A 509 -13.96 -0.90 -7.84
C ASP A 509 -15.10 0.08 -7.54
N VAL A 510 -14.77 1.35 -7.32
CA VAL A 510 -15.73 2.42 -7.01
C VAL A 510 -15.55 3.61 -7.96
N PRO A 511 -16.61 4.40 -8.21
CA PRO A 511 -16.47 5.66 -8.96
C PRO A 511 -15.51 6.61 -8.25
N PHE A 512 -14.53 7.15 -8.99
CA PHE A 512 -13.53 8.08 -8.45
C PHE A 512 -14.17 9.35 -7.86
N ASP A 513 -15.22 9.88 -8.50
CA ASP A 513 -15.89 11.10 -8.06
C ASP A 513 -16.56 10.97 -6.68
N GLY A 514 -16.90 9.75 -6.27
CA GLY A 514 -17.47 9.45 -4.95
C GLY A 514 -16.47 9.52 -3.78
N LEU A 515 -15.17 9.59 -4.07
CA LEU A 515 -14.15 9.68 -3.03
C LEU A 515 -14.04 11.10 -2.48
N LYS A 516 -13.58 11.20 -1.21
CA LYS A 516 -13.31 12.48 -0.56
C LYS A 516 -12.15 13.21 -1.23
N GLU A 517 -12.23 14.53 -1.26
CA GLU A 517 -11.10 15.39 -1.63
C GLU A 517 -10.05 15.39 -0.51
N ASP A 518 -8.81 15.62 -0.91
CA ASP A 518 -7.68 15.84 -0.01
C ASP A 518 -6.73 16.85 -0.67
N GLU A 519 -6.84 18.09 -0.26
CA GLU A 519 -6.03 19.19 -0.77
C GLU A 519 -4.61 19.14 -0.22
N ILE A 520 -3.67 19.91 -0.78
CA ILE A 520 -2.33 20.08 -0.22
C ILE A 520 -2.40 20.78 1.14
N VAL A 521 -1.42 20.53 1.99
CA VAL A 521 -1.27 21.26 3.27
C VAL A 521 -0.70 22.64 2.95
N THR A 522 -1.33 23.70 3.44
CA THR A 522 -0.87 25.09 3.26
C THR A 522 -0.55 25.75 4.61
N SER A 523 0.35 26.74 4.60
CA SER A 523 0.76 27.47 5.81
C SER A 523 -0.34 28.35 6.40
N ASP A 524 -1.47 28.51 5.70
CA ASP A 524 -2.59 29.36 6.10
C ASP A 524 -3.69 28.59 6.88
N GLU A 525 -3.50 27.31 7.11
CA GLU A 525 -4.33 26.45 7.95
C GLU A 525 -3.69 26.26 9.34
#